data_2282a1b6a501ab6f3383b38fc4476da2
#
_entry.id   2282a1b6a501ab6f3383b38fc4476da2
#
_cell.length_a   1.000
_cell.length_b   1.000
_cell.length_c   1.000
_cell.angle_alpha   90.00
_cell.angle_beta   90.00
_cell.angle_gamma   90.00
#
_symmetry.space_group_name_H-M   'P 1'
#
loop_
_entity.id
_entity.type
_entity.pdbx_description
1 polymer ?
#
loop_
_entity_poly.entity_id
_entity_poly.type
_entity_poly.pdbx_seq_one_letter_code
_entity_poly.pdbx_strand_id
1 'polypeptide(L)'
;MCNSKYYLFATTLIVSAAFLTPGRAQLKSLETEDVQIIYTSPLHKYLIPQLVSTFTNSYNFHRNMFDYTPTENITILMQDFGDFGHGGADALPTNNVNIGIGPFNYVYETMPASERMNWLMHHELTHIVTTDMPNNVDRFWRGLFRGKVSTSIDDPISIMYSYLTNPRRYAPRWYHEGSAVFMESWMANTKGRVFGAYDEMVFRTRVRANATIYDIVGLESEGKTTDFQIGVNSYLYGTRFICYAANTYGPEKFVEWVSRKDGSKAYFTSQFKKVFGLSIDKAWSDWIQWEREFQTNNLELVRQYPTTQFRPVSNMSLGSVSKGFYDDKNGKIYVGVFYPAEVSHIAAIDVKTGAMEKVADIHGAAIFFVMSAAFDPDKGDLFFTMDNGHWRDL
;
A
#
# COMPACT_ATOMS: atom_id res chain seq x y z
N MET A 1 -41.87 43.91 40.94
CA MET A 1 -41.53 43.52 39.55
C MET A 1 -40.34 42.56 39.64
N CYS A 2 -40.59 41.30 39.78
CA CYS A 2 -39.57 40.29 40.10
C CYS A 2 -39.24 39.50 38.87
N ASN A 3 -38.00 39.62 38.47
CA ASN A 3 -37.12 38.67 37.75
C ASN A 3 -37.70 37.57 36.87
N SER A 4 -38.40 37.93 35.80
CA SER A 4 -38.77 36.96 34.75
C SER A 4 -37.59 36.58 33.81
N LYS A 5 -36.50 37.37 33.81
CA LYS A 5 -35.34 37.14 32.93
C LYS A 5 -34.45 35.99 33.38
N TYR A 6 -34.40 35.64 34.65
CA TYR A 6 -33.56 34.53 35.14
C TYR A 6 -34.19 33.14 34.90
N TYR A 7 -35.51 33.07 34.90
CA TYR A 7 -36.22 31.81 34.60
C TYR A 7 -36.12 31.41 33.11
N LEU A 8 -36.11 32.41 32.23
CA LEU A 8 -35.97 32.15 30.79
C LEU A 8 -34.55 31.62 30.46
N PHE A 9 -33.51 32.16 31.14
CA PHE A 9 -32.14 31.71 30.93
C PHE A 9 -31.87 30.33 31.50
N ALA A 10 -32.43 30.02 32.67
CA ALA A 10 -32.32 28.71 33.30
C ALA A 10 -33.08 27.64 32.49
N THR A 11 -34.26 27.95 31.94
CA THR A 11 -35.04 27.00 31.12
C THR A 11 -34.37 26.75 29.79
N THR A 12 -33.77 27.78 29.17
CA THR A 12 -33.02 27.62 27.90
C THR A 12 -31.76 26.77 28.11
N LEU A 13 -31.06 26.91 29.22
CA LEU A 13 -29.88 26.12 29.55
C LEU A 13 -30.24 24.66 29.83
N ILE A 14 -31.36 24.40 30.52
CA ILE A 14 -31.82 23.02 30.81
C ILE A 14 -32.32 22.34 29.53
N VAL A 15 -33.04 23.06 28.65
CA VAL A 15 -33.50 22.52 27.37
C VAL A 15 -32.31 22.25 26.43
N SER A 16 -31.28 23.13 26.40
CA SER A 16 -30.07 22.88 25.62
C SER A 16 -29.25 21.69 26.14
N ALA A 17 -29.21 21.49 27.47
CA ALA A 17 -28.55 20.35 28.09
C ALA A 17 -29.32 19.02 27.87
N ALA A 18 -30.65 19.06 27.73
CA ALA A 18 -31.48 17.87 27.47
C ALA A 18 -31.36 17.36 26.02
N PHE A 19 -30.88 18.20 25.09
CA PHE A 19 -30.63 17.80 23.69
C PHE A 19 -29.16 17.43 23.42
N LEU A 20 -28.29 17.53 24.42
CA LEU A 20 -26.97 16.91 24.37
C LEU A 20 -27.14 15.41 24.65
N THR A 21 -27.70 14.69 23.70
CA THR A 21 -27.48 13.24 23.68
C THR A 21 -25.96 13.07 23.64
N PRO A 22 -25.36 12.37 24.64
CA PRO A 22 -23.94 12.05 24.53
C PRO A 22 -23.78 11.34 23.21
N GLY A 23 -22.99 11.92 22.31
CA GLY A 23 -22.59 11.26 21.05
C GLY A 23 -21.96 9.95 21.48
N ARG A 24 -22.73 8.85 21.42
CA ARG A 24 -22.18 7.52 21.66
C ARG A 24 -21.19 7.30 20.54
N ALA A 25 -19.93 7.19 20.90
CA ALA A 25 -18.90 6.78 19.94
C ALA A 25 -19.42 5.54 19.21
N GLN A 26 -19.56 5.63 17.90
CA GLN A 26 -20.06 4.54 17.07
C GLN A 26 -19.04 3.39 16.96
N LEU A 27 -17.80 3.63 17.41
CA LEU A 27 -16.72 2.65 17.39
C LEU A 27 -17.06 1.49 18.33
N LYS A 28 -16.86 0.29 17.81
CA LYS A 28 -16.93 -0.96 18.54
C LYS A 28 -15.56 -1.61 18.55
N SER A 29 -15.26 -2.32 19.62
CA SER A 29 -14.01 -3.07 19.74
C SER A 29 -14.26 -4.51 20.14
N LEU A 30 -13.34 -5.35 19.70
CA LEU A 30 -13.16 -6.72 20.17
C LEU A 30 -11.68 -6.85 20.53
N GLU A 31 -11.40 -7.39 21.69
CA GLU A 31 -10.04 -7.54 22.20
C GLU A 31 -9.74 -9.01 22.50
N THR A 32 -8.55 -9.42 22.14
CA THR A 32 -7.94 -10.72 22.48
C THR A 32 -6.61 -10.46 23.17
N GLU A 33 -5.84 -11.52 23.50
CA GLU A 33 -4.53 -11.38 24.13
C GLU A 33 -3.54 -10.55 23.30
N ASP A 34 -3.53 -10.72 21.97
CA ASP A 34 -2.53 -10.15 21.06
C ASP A 34 -3.06 -9.02 20.17
N VAL A 35 -4.39 -8.89 20.02
CA VAL A 35 -4.98 -7.92 19.09
C VAL A 35 -6.23 -7.25 19.62
N GLN A 36 -6.35 -5.95 19.35
CA GLN A 36 -7.57 -5.17 19.50
C GLN A 36 -8.10 -4.81 18.11
N ILE A 37 -9.33 -5.24 17.78
CA ILE A 37 -10.00 -4.89 16.53
C ILE A 37 -11.03 -3.81 16.79
N ILE A 38 -10.88 -2.68 16.11
CA ILE A 38 -11.80 -1.53 16.17
C ILE A 38 -12.55 -1.45 14.84
N TYR A 39 -13.86 -1.28 14.88
CA TYR A 39 -14.71 -1.18 13.70
C TYR A 39 -15.86 -0.19 13.90
N THR A 40 -16.30 0.46 12.81
CA THR A 40 -17.29 1.53 12.84
C THR A 40 -18.74 1.04 12.71
N SER A 41 -18.96 -0.07 12.01
CA SER A 41 -20.32 -0.58 11.74
C SER A 41 -20.56 -1.97 12.30
N PRO A 42 -21.73 -2.23 12.88
CA PRO A 42 -22.13 -3.59 13.25
C PRO A 42 -22.12 -4.58 12.08
N LEU A 43 -22.27 -4.10 10.85
CA LEU A 43 -22.24 -4.91 9.64
C LEU A 43 -20.87 -5.56 9.43
N HIS A 44 -19.79 -4.95 9.92
CA HIS A 44 -18.44 -5.49 9.80
C HIS A 44 -18.22 -6.77 10.64
N LYS A 45 -19.14 -7.09 11.55
CA LYS A 45 -19.03 -8.27 12.41
C LYS A 45 -18.81 -9.58 11.66
N TYR A 46 -19.35 -9.73 10.46
CA TYR A 46 -19.22 -10.96 9.69
C TYR A 46 -17.76 -11.22 9.22
N LEU A 47 -16.94 -10.18 9.11
CA LEU A 47 -15.52 -10.28 8.73
C LEU A 47 -14.60 -10.60 9.91
N ILE A 48 -15.03 -10.34 11.15
CA ILE A 48 -14.18 -10.45 12.33
C ILE A 48 -13.60 -11.86 12.52
N PRO A 49 -14.38 -12.96 12.40
CA PRO A 49 -13.83 -14.31 12.57
C PRO A 49 -12.69 -14.61 11.57
N GLN A 50 -12.85 -14.20 10.31
CA GLN A 50 -11.82 -14.36 9.30
C GLN A 50 -10.60 -13.48 9.60
N LEU A 51 -10.81 -12.23 9.99
CA LEU A 51 -9.75 -11.31 10.35
C LEU A 51 -8.92 -11.80 11.54
N VAL A 52 -9.60 -12.29 12.60
CA VAL A 52 -8.91 -12.87 13.76
C VAL A 52 -8.12 -14.12 13.37
N SER A 53 -8.70 -15.00 12.55
CA SER A 53 -8.02 -16.22 12.10
C SER A 53 -6.78 -15.90 11.27
N THR A 54 -6.88 -15.00 10.30
CA THR A 54 -5.75 -14.59 9.47
C THR A 54 -4.69 -13.84 10.28
N PHE A 55 -5.11 -12.97 11.20
CA PHE A 55 -4.18 -12.31 12.13
C PHE A 55 -3.41 -13.34 12.94
N THR A 56 -4.09 -14.26 13.59
CA THR A 56 -3.45 -15.27 14.45
C THR A 56 -2.44 -16.12 13.68
N ASN A 57 -2.81 -16.55 12.47
CA ASN A 57 -1.91 -17.34 11.63
C ASN A 57 -0.67 -16.53 11.22
N SER A 58 -0.86 -15.32 10.72
CA SER A 58 0.22 -14.44 10.29
C SER A 58 1.10 -14.02 11.47
N TYR A 59 0.50 -13.69 12.60
CA TYR A 59 1.20 -13.29 13.81
C TYR A 59 2.10 -14.41 14.34
N ASN A 60 1.57 -15.62 14.49
CA ASN A 60 2.35 -16.78 14.91
C ASN A 60 3.49 -17.09 13.94
N PHE A 61 3.23 -16.96 12.64
CA PHE A 61 4.26 -17.13 11.63
C PHE A 61 5.40 -16.12 11.82
N HIS A 62 5.08 -14.83 11.92
CA HIS A 62 6.10 -13.78 12.09
C HIS A 62 6.84 -13.91 13.42
N ARG A 63 6.17 -14.27 14.51
CA ARG A 63 6.82 -14.58 15.80
C ARG A 63 7.88 -15.65 15.66
N ASN A 64 7.56 -16.74 14.98
CA ASN A 64 8.49 -17.86 14.80
C ASN A 64 9.63 -17.50 13.85
N MET A 65 9.32 -16.80 12.74
CA MET A 65 10.32 -16.43 11.73
C MET A 65 11.35 -15.45 12.28
N PHE A 66 10.90 -14.45 13.01
CA PHE A 66 11.75 -13.39 13.54
C PHE A 66 12.24 -13.65 14.96
N ASP A 67 11.73 -14.71 15.63
CA ASP A 67 11.97 -14.95 17.05
C ASP A 67 11.71 -13.68 17.86
N TYR A 68 10.55 -13.08 17.64
CA TYR A 68 10.16 -11.82 18.22
C TYR A 68 8.65 -11.77 18.49
N THR A 69 8.29 -11.32 19.69
CA THR A 69 6.91 -11.03 20.09
C THR A 69 6.80 -9.55 20.39
N PRO A 70 5.90 -8.80 19.72
CA PRO A 70 5.61 -7.42 20.07
C PRO A 70 5.27 -7.27 21.55
N THR A 71 5.74 -6.19 22.17
CA THR A 71 5.56 -5.94 23.62
C THR A 71 4.23 -5.28 23.95
N GLU A 72 3.45 -4.93 22.94
CA GLU A 72 2.12 -4.33 23.05
C GLU A 72 1.18 -4.96 22.03
N ASN A 73 -0.11 -4.95 22.36
CA ASN A 73 -1.14 -5.44 21.45
C ASN A 73 -1.13 -4.65 20.15
N ILE A 74 -1.46 -5.33 19.07
CA ILE A 74 -1.64 -4.69 17.75
C ILE A 74 -3.08 -4.24 17.63
N THR A 75 -3.29 -2.93 17.37
CA THR A 75 -4.62 -2.39 17.10
C THR A 75 -4.92 -2.47 15.62
N ILE A 76 -6.00 -3.14 15.24
CA ILE A 76 -6.49 -3.19 13.86
C ILE A 76 -7.72 -2.31 13.74
N LEU A 77 -7.65 -1.27 12.91
CA LEU A 77 -8.79 -0.42 12.57
C LEU A 77 -9.38 -0.86 11.23
N MET A 78 -10.60 -1.39 11.27
CA MET A 78 -11.38 -1.71 10.07
C MET A 78 -12.11 -0.47 9.58
N GLN A 79 -11.85 -0.06 8.34
CA GLN A 79 -12.42 1.12 7.69
C GLN A 79 -13.26 0.73 6.49
N ASP A 80 -14.34 1.46 6.29
CA ASP A 80 -15.27 1.33 5.15
C ASP A 80 -15.64 2.74 4.65
N PHE A 81 -14.63 3.57 4.43
CA PHE A 81 -14.82 4.96 4.01
C PHE A 81 -14.59 5.17 2.52
N GLY A 82 -14.23 4.12 1.81
CA GLY A 82 -13.96 4.17 0.38
C GLY A 82 -14.30 2.86 -0.31
N ASP A 83 -14.40 2.89 -1.63
CA ASP A 83 -14.76 1.74 -2.45
C ASP A 83 -13.58 0.87 -2.84
N PHE A 84 -12.40 1.16 -2.34
CA PHE A 84 -11.22 0.35 -2.61
C PHE A 84 -10.58 -0.18 -1.34
N GLY A 85 -10.08 -1.39 -1.44
CA GLY A 85 -9.32 -2.01 -0.38
C GLY A 85 -7.91 -1.45 -0.31
N HIS A 86 -7.45 -1.25 0.92
CA HIS A 86 -6.08 -0.88 1.20
C HIS A 86 -5.67 -1.44 2.56
N GLY A 87 -4.39 -1.48 2.79
CA GLY A 87 -3.80 -1.72 4.10
C GLY A 87 -2.78 -0.65 4.42
N GLY A 88 -2.41 -0.57 5.68
CA GLY A 88 -1.32 0.26 6.15
C GLY A 88 -1.00 -0.08 7.59
N ALA A 89 0.28 -0.09 7.93
CA ALA A 89 0.72 -0.34 9.29
C ALA A 89 1.73 0.71 9.75
N ASP A 90 1.69 1.04 11.03
CA ASP A 90 2.72 1.82 11.68
C ASP A 90 3.00 1.25 13.08
N ALA A 91 4.28 1.29 13.47
CA ALA A 91 4.71 0.91 14.80
C ALA A 91 4.80 2.11 15.77
N LEU A 92 4.50 3.34 15.30
CA LEU A 92 4.63 4.57 16.08
C LEU A 92 3.30 5.33 16.21
N PRO A 93 2.95 5.83 17.41
CA PRO A 93 3.61 5.58 18.69
C PRO A 93 3.30 4.18 19.25
N THR A 94 2.31 3.50 18.69
CA THR A 94 1.85 2.15 19.04
C THR A 94 1.67 1.32 17.78
N ASN A 95 1.71 0.00 17.92
CA ASN A 95 1.51 -0.93 16.82
C ASN A 95 0.07 -0.86 16.33
N ASN A 96 -0.14 -0.39 15.11
CA ASN A 96 -1.47 -0.29 14.50
C ASN A 96 -1.46 -0.74 13.04
N VAL A 97 -2.59 -1.28 12.61
CA VAL A 97 -2.87 -1.70 11.25
C VAL A 97 -4.22 -1.13 10.84
N ASN A 98 -4.28 -0.46 9.70
CA ASN A 98 -5.53 0.01 9.10
C ASN A 98 -5.90 -0.91 7.94
N ILE A 99 -7.15 -1.33 7.88
CA ILE A 99 -7.67 -2.19 6.81
C ILE A 99 -8.91 -1.55 6.22
N GLY A 100 -8.80 -1.12 4.97
CA GLY A 100 -9.95 -0.75 4.15
C GLY A 100 -10.61 -1.99 3.58
N ILE A 101 -11.87 -2.25 3.93
CA ILE A 101 -12.57 -3.51 3.58
C ILE A 101 -13.16 -3.55 2.17
N GLY A 102 -13.13 -2.44 1.44
CA GLY A 102 -13.54 -2.40 0.03
C GLY A 102 -12.74 -3.35 -0.86
N PRO A 103 -13.18 -3.65 -2.08
CA PRO A 103 -12.42 -4.46 -3.03
C PRO A 103 -11.14 -3.75 -3.47
N PHE A 104 -10.13 -4.52 -3.93
CA PHE A 104 -8.99 -3.93 -4.62
C PHE A 104 -9.38 -3.40 -6.00
N ASN A 105 -8.73 -2.32 -6.40
CA ASN A 105 -8.93 -1.76 -7.73
C ASN A 105 -8.07 -2.49 -8.77
N TYR A 106 -8.65 -2.88 -9.88
CA TYR A 106 -7.97 -3.55 -11.00
C TYR A 106 -6.78 -2.78 -11.55
N VAL A 107 -6.81 -1.45 -11.50
CA VAL A 107 -5.72 -0.61 -12.04
C VAL A 107 -4.43 -0.81 -11.27
N TYR A 108 -4.53 -1.17 -9.98
CA TYR A 108 -3.38 -1.39 -9.10
C TYR A 108 -3.21 -2.84 -8.67
N GLU A 109 -4.06 -3.75 -9.15
CA GLU A 109 -3.86 -5.17 -8.87
C GLU A 109 -2.63 -5.68 -9.63
N THR A 110 -1.51 -5.61 -8.95
CA THR A 110 -0.24 -6.14 -9.41
C THR A 110 -0.06 -7.60 -9.00
N MET A 111 -1.08 -8.22 -8.43
CA MET A 111 -1.00 -9.54 -7.83
C MET A 111 -1.98 -10.52 -8.47
N PRO A 112 -1.67 -11.83 -8.43
CA PRO A 112 -2.62 -12.87 -8.80
C PRO A 112 -3.78 -12.93 -7.80
N ALA A 113 -4.93 -13.43 -8.27
CA ALA A 113 -6.09 -13.65 -7.42
C ALA A 113 -5.74 -14.56 -6.23
N SER A 114 -6.00 -14.10 -5.03
CA SER A 114 -5.67 -14.79 -3.79
C SER A 114 -6.64 -14.38 -2.67
N GLU A 115 -6.54 -15.03 -1.51
CA GLU A 115 -7.29 -14.64 -0.34
C GLU A 115 -6.70 -13.35 0.24
N ARG A 116 -7.47 -12.30 0.16
CA ARG A 116 -7.04 -10.94 0.40
C ARG A 116 -6.57 -10.68 1.84
N MET A 117 -7.36 -11.11 2.83
CA MET A 117 -7.06 -10.80 4.23
C MET A 117 -5.79 -11.51 4.70
N ASN A 118 -5.51 -12.70 4.16
CA ASN A 118 -4.33 -13.44 4.54
C ASN A 118 -3.03 -12.77 4.05
N TRP A 119 -2.92 -12.46 2.75
CA TRP A 119 -1.71 -11.84 2.26
C TRP A 119 -1.55 -10.40 2.79
N LEU A 120 -2.67 -9.63 2.91
CA LEU A 120 -2.63 -8.29 3.50
C LEU A 120 -2.13 -8.33 4.95
N MET A 121 -2.60 -9.28 5.74
CA MET A 121 -2.16 -9.42 7.12
C MET A 121 -0.68 -9.78 7.21
N HIS A 122 -0.16 -10.68 6.35
CA HIS A 122 1.28 -10.95 6.28
C HIS A 122 2.08 -9.71 5.87
N HIS A 123 1.56 -8.92 4.93
CA HIS A 123 2.18 -7.66 4.50
C HIS A 123 2.31 -6.67 5.66
N GLU A 124 1.19 -6.35 6.29
CA GLU A 124 1.13 -5.32 7.34
C GLU A 124 1.89 -5.76 8.60
N LEU A 125 1.80 -7.02 8.99
CA LEU A 125 2.58 -7.53 10.12
C LEU A 125 4.09 -7.54 9.85
N THR A 126 4.52 -7.62 8.60
CA THR A 126 5.93 -7.43 8.26
C THR A 126 6.39 -6.02 8.60
N HIS A 127 5.59 -4.99 8.28
CA HIS A 127 5.90 -3.62 8.67
C HIS A 127 6.01 -3.47 10.19
N ILE A 128 5.05 -4.04 10.95
CA ILE A 128 5.12 -4.02 12.42
C ILE A 128 6.41 -4.67 12.92
N VAL A 129 6.67 -5.91 12.54
CA VAL A 129 7.82 -6.66 13.06
C VAL A 129 9.15 -5.99 12.70
N THR A 130 9.32 -5.54 11.46
CA THR A 130 10.59 -4.95 11.00
C THR A 130 10.86 -3.56 11.57
N THR A 131 9.82 -2.83 12.00
CA THR A 131 9.95 -1.48 12.56
C THR A 131 9.84 -1.45 14.08
N ASP A 132 9.08 -2.35 14.70
CA ASP A 132 8.90 -2.38 16.16
C ASP A 132 10.01 -3.14 16.90
N MET A 133 10.55 -4.21 16.33
CA MET A 133 11.55 -5.06 16.99
C MET A 133 12.73 -4.24 17.55
N PRO A 134 12.97 -4.18 18.89
CA PRO A 134 14.04 -3.40 19.48
C PRO A 134 15.24 -4.28 19.81
N ASN A 135 16.44 -3.77 19.66
CA ASN A 135 17.61 -4.33 20.34
C ASN A 135 17.79 -3.73 21.75
N ASN A 136 18.86 -4.11 22.46
CA ASN A 136 19.14 -3.60 23.81
C ASN A 136 19.28 -2.08 23.86
N VAL A 137 19.86 -1.45 22.84
CA VAL A 137 20.02 0.02 22.77
C VAL A 137 18.67 0.70 22.61
N ASP A 138 17.84 0.17 21.72
CA ASP A 138 16.48 0.71 21.46
C ASP A 138 15.61 0.53 22.72
N ARG A 139 15.70 -0.63 23.40
CA ARG A 139 15.01 -0.85 24.69
C ARG A 139 15.43 0.12 25.77
N PHE A 140 16.72 0.46 25.86
CA PHE A 140 17.20 1.48 26.79
C PHE A 140 16.55 2.83 26.51
N TRP A 141 16.54 3.28 25.26
CA TRP A 141 15.92 4.56 24.90
C TRP A 141 14.39 4.56 25.11
N ARG A 142 13.71 3.46 24.73
CA ARG A 142 12.27 3.29 25.01
C ARG A 142 11.99 3.33 26.51
N GLY A 143 12.85 2.79 27.35
CA GLY A 143 12.75 2.90 28.80
C GLY A 143 12.88 4.34 29.29
N LEU A 144 13.85 5.08 28.77
CA LEU A 144 14.08 6.49 29.15
C LEU A 144 12.93 7.39 28.71
N PHE A 145 12.40 7.22 27.51
CA PHE A 145 11.30 8.02 26.95
C PHE A 145 9.90 7.47 27.29
N ARG A 146 9.81 6.38 28.05
CA ARG A 146 8.57 5.69 28.43
C ARG A 146 7.76 5.17 27.24
N GLY A 147 8.44 4.72 26.21
CA GLY A 147 7.82 4.15 25.02
C GLY A 147 8.52 4.54 23.73
N LYS A 148 7.86 4.26 22.65
CA LYS A 148 8.26 4.65 21.29
C LYS A 148 7.86 6.12 21.07
N VAL A 149 8.72 6.89 20.42
CA VAL A 149 8.49 8.33 20.19
C VAL A 149 8.06 8.55 18.74
N SER A 150 6.89 9.15 18.54
CA SER A 150 6.47 9.65 17.24
C SER A 150 7.09 11.01 16.94
N THR A 151 7.28 11.27 15.64
CA THR A 151 7.69 12.61 15.19
C THR A 151 6.52 13.60 15.28
N SER A 152 6.83 14.85 15.62
CA SER A 152 5.89 15.97 15.62
C SER A 152 6.43 17.10 14.76
N ILE A 153 5.57 17.74 13.99
CA ILE A 153 5.91 18.93 13.20
C ILE A 153 6.22 20.11 14.13
N ASP A 154 5.53 20.19 15.27
CA ASP A 154 5.71 21.25 16.25
C ASP A 154 6.98 21.11 17.10
N ASP A 155 7.58 19.92 17.10
CA ASP A 155 8.82 19.60 17.80
C ASP A 155 9.79 18.83 16.89
N PRO A 156 10.61 19.52 16.08
CA PRO A 156 11.53 18.87 15.13
C PRO A 156 12.58 17.98 15.80
N ILE A 157 12.91 18.20 17.07
CA ILE A 157 13.87 17.34 17.79
C ILE A 157 13.29 15.95 18.07
N SER A 158 11.98 15.79 18.00
CA SER A 158 11.28 14.52 18.13
C SER A 158 11.74 13.49 17.09
N ILE A 159 12.23 13.92 15.90
CA ILE A 159 12.82 13.05 14.89
C ILE A 159 14.03 12.29 15.48
N MET A 160 14.89 12.98 16.22
CA MET A 160 16.06 12.34 16.83
C MET A 160 15.64 11.34 17.91
N TYR A 161 14.66 11.67 18.75
CA TYR A 161 14.15 10.75 19.76
C TYR A 161 13.44 9.55 19.16
N SER A 162 12.66 9.77 18.10
CA SER A 162 12.03 8.72 17.34
C SER A 162 13.06 7.77 16.70
N TYR A 163 14.15 8.31 16.12
CA TYR A 163 15.25 7.50 15.60
C TYR A 163 15.94 6.67 16.70
N LEU A 164 16.12 7.21 17.89
CA LEU A 164 16.72 6.48 19.02
C LEU A 164 15.85 5.31 19.49
N THR A 165 14.52 5.46 19.44
CA THR A 165 13.57 4.41 19.85
C THR A 165 13.23 3.41 18.77
N ASN A 166 13.22 3.85 17.49
CA ASN A 166 12.79 3.05 16.33
C ASN A 166 13.61 3.38 15.07
N PRO A 167 14.92 3.08 15.03
CA PRO A 167 15.79 3.50 13.92
C PRO A 167 15.37 2.94 12.55
N ARG A 168 14.75 1.76 12.51
CA ARG A 168 14.33 1.10 11.27
C ARG A 168 13.14 1.80 10.59
N ARG A 169 12.36 2.58 11.31
CA ARG A 169 11.28 3.40 10.75
C ARG A 169 11.79 4.37 9.66
N TYR A 170 13.07 4.74 9.73
CA TYR A 170 13.73 5.68 8.81
C TYR A 170 14.45 5.01 7.63
N ALA A 171 14.19 3.73 7.40
CA ALA A 171 14.60 3.08 6.17
C ALA A 171 13.72 3.60 5.00
N PRO A 172 14.22 3.56 3.75
CA PRO A 172 13.47 4.05 2.60
C PRO A 172 12.23 3.18 2.32
N ARG A 173 11.28 3.75 1.60
CA ARG A 173 10.02 3.08 1.29
C ARG A 173 10.22 1.75 0.58
N TRP A 174 11.13 1.68 -0.38
CA TRP A 174 11.40 0.44 -1.10
C TRP A 174 11.89 -0.71 -0.19
N TYR A 175 12.59 -0.38 0.89
CA TYR A 175 13.01 -1.37 1.88
C TYR A 175 11.80 -1.93 2.64
N HIS A 176 10.89 -1.08 3.09
CA HIS A 176 9.70 -1.49 3.81
C HIS A 176 8.76 -2.28 2.92
N GLU A 177 8.39 -1.71 1.77
CA GLU A 177 7.42 -2.31 0.87
C GLU A 177 7.96 -3.59 0.21
N GLY A 178 9.21 -3.56 -0.24
CA GLY A 178 9.85 -4.75 -0.81
C GLY A 178 9.97 -5.90 0.20
N SER A 179 10.26 -5.58 1.47
CA SER A 179 10.28 -6.57 2.55
C SER A 179 8.91 -7.18 2.79
N ALA A 180 7.86 -6.35 2.82
CA ALA A 180 6.50 -6.79 3.04
C ALA A 180 5.98 -7.65 1.87
N VAL A 181 6.23 -7.23 0.62
CA VAL A 181 5.85 -8.01 -0.57
C VAL A 181 6.60 -9.34 -0.65
N PHE A 182 7.87 -9.36 -0.30
CA PHE A 182 8.63 -10.61 -0.24
C PHE A 182 8.03 -11.57 0.79
N MET A 183 7.71 -11.08 1.98
CA MET A 183 7.15 -11.89 3.06
C MET A 183 5.73 -12.34 2.77
N GLU A 184 4.84 -11.49 2.27
CA GLU A 184 3.46 -11.88 1.91
C GLU A 184 3.44 -13.00 0.87
N SER A 185 4.39 -12.98 -0.07
CA SER A 185 4.45 -13.93 -1.18
C SER A 185 5.06 -15.26 -0.74
N TRP A 186 6.17 -15.22 -0.04
CA TRP A 186 6.88 -16.42 0.39
C TRP A 186 6.13 -17.16 1.49
N MET A 187 5.48 -16.43 2.38
CA MET A 187 4.91 -16.95 3.61
C MET A 187 3.44 -17.25 3.57
N ALA A 188 2.70 -16.44 2.82
CA ALA A 188 1.25 -16.51 2.85
C ALA A 188 0.66 -17.83 2.32
N ASN A 189 1.49 -18.75 1.83
CA ASN A 189 1.05 -19.96 1.14
C ASN A 189 -0.03 -19.65 0.08
N THR A 190 -0.02 -18.44 -0.40
CA THR A 190 -0.91 -17.87 -1.40
C THR A 190 -0.05 -17.25 -2.48
N LYS A 191 -0.66 -16.87 -3.57
CA LYS A 191 0.06 -16.20 -4.65
C LYS A 191 0.16 -14.71 -4.33
N GLY A 192 1.15 -14.32 -3.53
CA GLY A 192 1.48 -12.90 -3.33
C GLY A 192 2.10 -12.27 -4.59
N ARG A 193 2.41 -10.98 -4.52
CA ARG A 193 2.84 -10.17 -5.68
C ARG A 193 4.10 -10.69 -6.37
N VAL A 194 5.03 -11.31 -5.65
CA VAL A 194 6.24 -11.91 -6.25
C VAL A 194 5.91 -12.95 -7.31
N PHE A 195 4.82 -13.68 -7.14
CA PHE A 195 4.38 -14.72 -8.08
C PHE A 195 3.49 -14.18 -9.22
N GLY A 196 3.22 -12.87 -9.23
CA GLY A 196 2.50 -12.20 -10.31
C GLY A 196 3.39 -11.89 -11.50
N ALA A 197 2.79 -11.78 -12.68
CA ALA A 197 3.51 -11.45 -13.92
C ALA A 197 3.78 -9.95 -14.10
N TYR A 198 3.23 -9.10 -13.23
CA TYR A 198 3.27 -7.65 -13.42
C TYR A 198 4.69 -7.09 -13.27
N ASP A 199 5.38 -7.40 -12.18
CA ASP A 199 6.76 -6.96 -11.92
C ASP A 199 7.69 -7.42 -13.05
N GLU A 200 7.54 -8.68 -13.46
CA GLU A 200 8.25 -9.28 -14.58
C GLU A 200 8.00 -8.49 -15.87
N MET A 201 6.76 -8.17 -16.18
CA MET A 201 6.36 -7.40 -17.36
C MET A 201 6.98 -6.01 -17.34
N VAL A 202 6.99 -5.31 -16.19
CA VAL A 202 7.55 -3.97 -16.06
C VAL A 202 9.04 -3.97 -16.37
N PHE A 203 9.81 -4.83 -15.71
CA PHE A 203 11.26 -4.88 -15.93
C PHE A 203 11.63 -5.38 -17.32
N ARG A 204 10.90 -6.37 -17.83
CA ARG A 204 11.05 -6.82 -19.23
C ARG A 204 10.79 -5.69 -20.24
N THR A 205 9.78 -4.88 -19.98
CA THR A 205 9.47 -3.74 -20.85
C THR A 205 10.58 -2.68 -20.78
N ARG A 206 11.11 -2.36 -19.59
CA ARG A 206 12.25 -1.45 -19.43
C ARG A 206 13.47 -1.94 -20.19
N VAL A 207 13.81 -3.22 -20.10
CA VAL A 207 14.94 -3.81 -20.82
C VAL A 207 14.70 -3.77 -22.33
N ARG A 208 13.49 -4.17 -22.80
CA ARG A 208 13.11 -4.10 -24.21
C ARG A 208 13.23 -2.70 -24.80
N ALA A 209 12.81 -1.69 -24.04
CA ALA A 209 12.82 -0.30 -24.46
C ALA A 209 14.19 0.39 -24.21
N ASN A 210 15.18 -0.34 -23.71
CA ASN A 210 16.46 0.22 -23.23
C ASN A 210 16.26 1.41 -22.26
N ALA A 211 15.21 1.34 -21.45
CA ALA A 211 14.88 2.36 -20.46
C ALA A 211 15.77 2.24 -19.21
N THR A 212 15.85 3.33 -18.46
CA THR A 212 16.61 3.37 -17.21
C THR A 212 15.95 2.47 -16.17
N ILE A 213 16.73 1.60 -15.53
CA ILE A 213 16.40 0.98 -14.26
C ILE A 213 17.08 1.83 -13.20
N TYR A 214 16.32 2.37 -12.27
CA TYR A 214 16.79 3.34 -11.29
C TYR A 214 17.78 2.72 -10.29
N ASP A 215 18.79 3.48 -9.93
CA ASP A 215 19.55 3.24 -8.70
C ASP A 215 18.73 3.64 -7.47
N ILE A 216 19.26 3.44 -6.28
CA ILE A 216 18.56 3.74 -5.01
C ILE A 216 18.18 5.23 -4.92
N VAL A 217 19.08 6.12 -5.33
CA VAL A 217 18.85 7.58 -5.27
C VAL A 217 17.78 8.00 -6.29
N GLY A 218 17.88 7.45 -7.51
CA GLY A 218 16.89 7.70 -8.55
C GLY A 218 15.50 7.22 -8.16
N LEU A 219 15.40 6.08 -7.49
CA LEU A 219 14.14 5.54 -6.98
C LEU A 219 13.53 6.43 -5.89
N GLU A 220 14.33 6.92 -4.94
CA GLU A 220 13.87 7.84 -3.89
C GLU A 220 13.45 9.22 -4.45
N SER A 221 13.86 9.53 -5.67
CA SER A 221 13.48 10.76 -6.38
C SER A 221 12.26 10.59 -7.29
N GLU A 222 11.58 9.44 -7.26
CA GLU A 222 10.48 9.09 -8.18
C GLU A 222 9.34 10.11 -8.22
N GLY A 223 9.06 10.80 -7.11
CA GLY A 223 8.05 11.85 -7.04
C GLY A 223 8.33 13.10 -7.89
N LYS A 224 9.52 13.20 -8.49
CA LYS A 224 9.91 14.26 -9.42
C LYS A 224 9.82 13.83 -10.87
N THR A 225 9.57 12.58 -11.15
CA THR A 225 9.42 12.04 -12.49
C THR A 225 7.98 12.22 -12.97
N THR A 226 7.79 12.23 -14.28
CA THR A 226 6.46 12.18 -14.90
C THR A 226 5.91 10.75 -14.99
N ASP A 227 6.56 9.80 -14.32
CA ASP A 227 6.12 8.41 -14.26
C ASP A 227 4.87 8.33 -13.38
N PHE A 228 3.74 7.97 -13.99
CA PHE A 228 2.47 7.80 -13.28
C PHE A 228 2.45 6.61 -12.31
N GLN A 229 3.49 5.78 -12.30
CA GLN A 229 3.69 4.70 -11.32
C GLN A 229 4.34 5.19 -10.02
N ILE A 230 4.34 6.49 -9.77
CA ILE A 230 4.81 7.08 -8.51
C ILE A 230 4.19 6.34 -7.32
N GLY A 231 5.03 5.94 -6.39
CA GLY A 231 4.63 5.15 -5.23
C GLY A 231 4.59 3.65 -5.46
N VAL A 232 4.28 3.16 -6.66
CA VAL A 232 4.30 1.73 -6.99
C VAL A 232 5.73 1.24 -7.22
N ASN A 233 6.61 2.08 -7.73
CA ASN A 233 8.00 1.72 -7.99
C ASN A 233 8.75 1.21 -6.74
N SER A 234 8.46 1.74 -5.56
CA SER A 234 9.04 1.24 -4.32
C SER A 234 8.73 -0.24 -4.08
N TYR A 235 7.50 -0.67 -4.37
CA TYR A 235 7.11 -2.08 -4.31
C TYR A 235 7.86 -2.92 -5.34
N LEU A 236 7.83 -2.49 -6.62
CA LEU A 236 8.41 -3.24 -7.73
C LEU A 236 9.91 -3.44 -7.56
N TYR A 237 10.64 -2.34 -7.36
CA TYR A 237 12.11 -2.36 -7.23
C TYR A 237 12.56 -3.05 -5.94
N GLY A 238 11.93 -2.70 -4.82
CA GLY A 238 12.25 -3.30 -3.53
C GLY A 238 12.05 -4.82 -3.53
N THR A 239 10.94 -5.29 -4.09
CA THR A 239 10.63 -6.71 -4.22
C THR A 239 11.64 -7.42 -5.11
N ARG A 240 11.92 -6.90 -6.31
CA ARG A 240 12.86 -7.52 -7.25
C ARG A 240 14.26 -7.60 -6.68
N PHE A 241 14.74 -6.52 -6.04
CA PHE A 241 16.04 -6.49 -5.38
C PHE A 241 16.12 -7.52 -4.24
N ILE A 242 15.10 -7.59 -3.38
CA ILE A 242 15.09 -8.51 -2.25
C ILE A 242 15.00 -9.96 -2.73
N CYS A 243 14.20 -10.25 -3.75
CA CYS A 243 14.16 -11.57 -4.37
C CYS A 243 15.53 -11.98 -4.96
N TYR A 244 16.20 -11.06 -5.65
CA TYR A 244 17.56 -11.28 -6.14
C TYR A 244 18.53 -11.57 -4.99
N ALA A 245 18.49 -10.77 -3.93
CA ALA A 245 19.38 -10.95 -2.78
C ALA A 245 19.10 -12.27 -2.06
N ALA A 246 17.82 -12.63 -1.88
CA ALA A 246 17.44 -13.90 -1.25
C ALA A 246 17.86 -15.11 -2.10
N ASN A 247 17.71 -15.02 -3.43
CA ASN A 247 18.13 -16.08 -4.33
C ASN A 247 19.65 -16.24 -4.43
N THR A 248 20.39 -15.12 -4.35
CA THR A 248 21.85 -15.10 -4.52
C THR A 248 22.57 -15.47 -3.22
N TYR A 249 22.08 -15.00 -2.09
CA TYR A 249 22.78 -15.07 -0.80
C TYR A 249 22.09 -15.95 0.25
N GLY A 250 20.88 -16.40 -0.02
CA GLY A 250 20.01 -17.15 0.89
C GLY A 250 18.95 -16.27 1.58
N PRO A 251 17.72 -16.80 1.72
CA PRO A 251 16.61 -16.07 2.35
C PRO A 251 16.84 -15.80 3.84
N GLU A 252 17.67 -16.60 4.52
CA GLU A 252 18.01 -16.40 5.94
C GLU A 252 18.75 -15.07 6.14
N LYS A 253 19.60 -14.67 5.19
CA LYS A 253 20.29 -13.38 5.24
C LYS A 253 19.34 -12.21 5.10
N PHE A 254 18.25 -12.36 4.34
CA PHE A 254 17.20 -11.35 4.31
C PHE A 254 16.59 -11.17 5.70
N VAL A 255 16.19 -12.26 6.37
CA VAL A 255 15.63 -12.21 7.72
C VAL A 255 16.62 -11.59 8.72
N GLU A 256 17.90 -11.95 8.64
CA GLU A 256 18.95 -11.35 9.47
C GLU A 256 19.12 -9.84 9.21
N TRP A 257 19.03 -9.44 7.96
CA TRP A 257 19.16 -8.02 7.58
C TRP A 257 18.03 -7.16 8.13
N VAL A 258 16.79 -7.61 7.98
CA VAL A 258 15.63 -6.83 8.42
C VAL A 258 15.39 -6.90 9.93
N SER A 259 15.87 -7.94 10.59
CA SER A 259 15.75 -8.13 12.04
C SER A 259 16.58 -7.10 12.82
N ARG A 260 15.97 -6.54 13.87
CA ARG A 260 16.63 -5.60 14.78
C ARG A 260 17.02 -6.29 16.09
N LYS A 261 17.76 -7.40 16.00
CA LYS A 261 18.25 -8.16 17.16
C LYS A 261 19.49 -7.52 17.77
N ASP A 262 19.86 -7.98 18.98
CA ASP A 262 21.06 -7.52 19.65
C ASP A 262 22.31 -7.69 18.77
N GLY A 263 23.16 -6.66 18.77
CA GLY A 263 24.33 -6.58 17.90
C GLY A 263 24.04 -6.11 16.48
N SER A 264 22.78 -5.99 16.06
CA SER A 264 22.46 -5.41 14.74
C SER A 264 22.75 -3.92 14.68
N LYS A 265 23.05 -3.40 13.48
CA LYS A 265 23.25 -1.98 13.24
C LYS A 265 21.91 -1.25 13.17
N ALA A 266 21.86 -0.01 13.64
CA ALA A 266 20.66 0.83 13.61
C ALA A 266 20.24 1.13 12.16
N TYR A 267 21.16 1.61 11.33
CA TYR A 267 20.87 1.99 9.96
C TYR A 267 20.89 0.78 9.01
N PHE A 268 19.91 0.69 8.13
CA PHE A 268 19.66 -0.47 7.29
C PHE A 268 20.82 -0.81 6.33
N THR A 269 21.52 0.20 5.77
CA THR A 269 22.65 -0.05 4.86
C THR A 269 23.86 -0.59 5.60
N SER A 270 24.11 -0.10 6.82
CA SER A 270 25.19 -0.62 7.68
C SER A 270 24.93 -2.05 8.11
N GLN A 271 23.65 -2.40 8.36
CA GLN A 271 23.26 -3.77 8.65
C GLN A 271 23.38 -4.64 7.39
N PHE A 272 22.99 -4.15 6.23
CA PHE A 272 23.18 -4.85 4.97
C PHE A 272 24.66 -5.23 4.77
N LYS A 273 25.55 -4.25 4.88
CA LYS A 273 26.99 -4.51 4.76
C LYS A 273 27.51 -5.55 5.78
N LYS A 274 26.99 -5.52 7.01
CA LYS A 274 27.34 -6.50 8.03
C LYS A 274 26.91 -7.92 7.66
N VAL A 275 25.70 -8.09 7.12
CA VAL A 275 25.10 -9.39 6.82
C VAL A 275 25.62 -9.97 5.50
N PHE A 276 25.68 -9.15 4.46
CA PHE A 276 26.03 -9.59 3.11
C PHE A 276 27.51 -9.44 2.75
N GLY A 277 28.28 -8.67 3.52
CA GLY A 277 29.71 -8.45 3.29
C GLY A 277 30.07 -7.42 2.22
N LEU A 278 29.08 -6.78 1.59
CA LEU A 278 29.25 -5.75 0.54
C LEU A 278 28.29 -4.58 0.78
N SER A 279 28.55 -3.43 0.12
CA SER A 279 27.65 -2.29 0.24
C SER A 279 26.34 -2.57 -0.51
N ILE A 280 25.26 -1.91 -0.06
CA ILE A 280 23.94 -2.05 -0.69
C ILE A 280 23.94 -1.47 -2.11
N ASP A 281 24.71 -0.39 -2.36
CA ASP A 281 24.84 0.20 -3.69
C ASP A 281 25.50 -0.75 -4.69
N LYS A 282 26.53 -1.49 -4.22
CA LYS A 282 27.17 -2.53 -5.04
C LYS A 282 26.20 -3.66 -5.34
N ALA A 283 25.49 -4.15 -4.33
CA ALA A 283 24.49 -5.22 -4.51
C ALA A 283 23.34 -4.79 -5.43
N TRP A 284 22.91 -3.53 -5.33
CA TRP A 284 21.88 -2.97 -6.21
C TRP A 284 22.34 -2.85 -7.66
N SER A 285 23.59 -2.41 -7.87
CA SER A 285 24.20 -2.36 -9.20
C SER A 285 24.33 -3.76 -9.81
N ASP A 286 24.74 -4.76 -9.00
CA ASP A 286 24.84 -6.16 -9.44
C ASP A 286 23.46 -6.73 -9.80
N TRP A 287 22.44 -6.39 -9.01
CA TRP A 287 21.07 -6.75 -9.33
C TRP A 287 20.59 -6.13 -10.65
N ILE A 288 20.85 -4.82 -10.90
CA ILE A 288 20.46 -4.19 -12.17
C ILE A 288 21.11 -4.90 -13.36
N GLN A 289 22.38 -5.27 -13.25
CA GLN A 289 23.06 -6.03 -14.30
C GLN A 289 22.39 -7.40 -14.50
N TRP A 290 22.18 -8.13 -13.42
CA TRP A 290 21.50 -9.43 -13.46
C TRP A 290 20.08 -9.34 -14.05
N GLU A 291 19.32 -8.31 -13.66
CA GLU A 291 17.96 -8.08 -14.17
C GLU A 291 17.96 -7.86 -15.69
N ARG A 292 18.92 -7.09 -16.20
CA ARG A 292 19.06 -6.88 -17.66
C ARG A 292 19.38 -8.18 -18.38
N GLU A 293 20.28 -8.99 -17.88
CA GLU A 293 20.63 -10.28 -18.47
C GLU A 293 19.45 -11.24 -18.40
N PHE A 294 18.79 -11.33 -17.25
CA PHE A 294 17.62 -12.18 -17.04
C PHE A 294 16.48 -11.82 -18.01
N GLN A 295 16.16 -10.53 -18.12
CA GLN A 295 15.07 -10.09 -19.01
C GLN A 295 15.44 -10.19 -20.50
N THR A 296 16.69 -10.08 -20.86
CA THR A 296 17.14 -10.30 -22.23
C THR A 296 16.91 -11.77 -22.63
N ASN A 297 17.34 -12.71 -21.79
CA ASN A 297 17.11 -14.13 -22.01
C ASN A 297 15.61 -14.47 -22.02
N ASN A 298 14.83 -13.88 -21.14
CA ASN A 298 13.38 -14.05 -21.10
C ASN A 298 12.70 -13.54 -22.40
N LEU A 299 13.14 -12.37 -22.91
CA LEU A 299 12.64 -11.86 -24.20
C LEU A 299 12.93 -12.81 -25.38
N GLU A 300 14.11 -13.43 -25.39
CA GLU A 300 14.44 -14.42 -26.41
C GLU A 300 13.51 -15.64 -26.35
N LEU A 301 13.23 -16.13 -25.13
CA LEU A 301 12.29 -17.25 -24.93
C LEU A 301 10.86 -16.88 -25.35
N VAL A 302 10.37 -15.71 -24.91
CA VAL A 302 9.00 -15.25 -25.24
C VAL A 302 8.81 -15.07 -26.74
N ARG A 303 9.83 -14.60 -27.47
CA ARG A 303 9.77 -14.39 -28.92
C ARG A 303 9.73 -15.68 -29.74
N GLN A 304 10.00 -16.83 -29.13
CA GLN A 304 9.86 -18.12 -29.81
C GLN A 304 8.38 -18.52 -30.00
N TYR A 305 7.46 -17.87 -29.29
CA TYR A 305 6.03 -18.14 -29.40
C TYR A 305 5.35 -17.07 -30.26
N PRO A 306 4.28 -17.46 -30.99
CA PRO A 306 3.52 -16.52 -31.79
C PRO A 306 2.90 -15.44 -30.88
N THR A 307 3.02 -14.18 -31.29
CA THR A 307 2.40 -13.06 -30.60
C THR A 307 1.15 -12.61 -31.34
N THR A 308 0.10 -12.29 -30.59
CA THR A 308 -1.09 -11.65 -31.15
C THR A 308 -0.70 -10.25 -31.65
N GLN A 309 -0.98 -10.02 -32.94
CA GLN A 309 -0.81 -8.69 -33.52
C GLN A 309 -1.85 -7.75 -32.91
N PHE A 310 -1.41 -6.55 -32.53
CA PHE A 310 -2.30 -5.52 -32.04
C PHE A 310 -2.12 -4.23 -32.85
N ARG A 311 -3.18 -3.46 -32.95
CA ARG A 311 -3.18 -2.13 -33.54
C ARG A 311 -3.38 -1.10 -32.42
N PRO A 312 -2.47 -0.14 -32.24
CA PRO A 312 -2.72 0.98 -31.36
C PRO A 312 -3.98 1.74 -31.80
N VAL A 313 -4.89 2.01 -30.89
CA VAL A 313 -6.08 2.83 -31.14
C VAL A 313 -5.76 4.31 -30.92
N SER A 314 -4.92 4.61 -29.93
CA SER A 314 -4.44 5.95 -29.61
C SER A 314 -2.91 6.00 -29.69
N ASN A 315 -2.38 7.12 -30.15
CA ASN A 315 -0.94 7.41 -30.15
C ASN A 315 -0.49 8.10 -28.85
N MET A 316 -1.41 8.36 -27.95
CA MET A 316 -1.13 9.00 -26.66
C MET A 316 -1.09 7.95 -25.55
N SER A 317 -0.16 8.14 -24.59
CA SER A 317 -0.29 7.50 -23.29
C SER A 317 -1.57 8.04 -22.61
N LEU A 318 -2.31 7.16 -21.94
CA LEU A 318 -3.55 7.54 -21.27
C LEU A 318 -3.35 7.88 -19.78
N GLY A 319 -2.08 7.91 -19.33
CA GLY A 319 -1.75 8.07 -17.93
C GLY A 319 -2.11 6.82 -17.12
N SER A 320 -2.67 7.00 -15.95
CA SER A 320 -3.25 5.91 -15.16
C SER A 320 -4.66 5.64 -15.69
N VAL A 321 -4.88 4.47 -16.29
CA VAL A 321 -6.12 4.16 -16.99
C VAL A 321 -6.93 3.08 -16.27
N SER A 322 -8.24 3.18 -16.40
CA SER A 322 -9.17 2.12 -16.04
C SER A 322 -9.17 0.99 -17.07
N LYS A 323 -9.90 -0.08 -16.78
CA LYS A 323 -10.29 -1.04 -17.79
C LYS A 323 -11.06 -0.32 -18.94
N GLY A 324 -10.72 -0.66 -20.18
CA GLY A 324 -11.43 -0.14 -21.37
C GLY A 324 -12.73 -0.93 -21.62
N PHE A 325 -13.80 -0.20 -21.97
CA PHE A 325 -15.10 -0.77 -22.35
C PHE A 325 -15.38 -0.46 -23.81
N TYR A 326 -15.49 -1.50 -24.61
CA TYR A 326 -15.75 -1.34 -26.05
C TYR A 326 -17.24 -1.33 -26.34
N ASP A 327 -17.70 -0.25 -26.98
CA ASP A 327 -19.01 -0.10 -27.55
C ASP A 327 -18.94 -0.40 -29.06
N ASP A 328 -19.37 -1.57 -29.45
CA ASP A 328 -19.32 -2.04 -30.84
C ASP A 328 -20.35 -1.33 -31.75
N LYS A 329 -21.45 -0.84 -31.17
CA LYS A 329 -22.50 -0.12 -31.90
C LYS A 329 -22.01 1.25 -32.39
N ASN A 330 -21.25 1.95 -31.53
CA ASN A 330 -20.75 3.28 -31.83
C ASN A 330 -19.27 3.31 -32.22
N GLY A 331 -18.56 2.18 -32.14
CA GLY A 331 -17.14 2.07 -32.45
C GLY A 331 -16.25 2.90 -31.52
N LYS A 332 -16.62 3.00 -30.25
CA LYS A 332 -15.91 3.77 -29.22
C LYS A 332 -15.38 2.84 -28.12
N ILE A 333 -14.27 3.26 -27.50
CA ILE A 333 -13.77 2.66 -26.24
C ILE A 333 -13.86 3.71 -25.15
N TYR A 334 -14.58 3.40 -24.08
CA TYR A 334 -14.64 4.24 -22.89
C TYR A 334 -13.55 3.84 -21.90
N VAL A 335 -12.81 4.84 -21.40
CA VAL A 335 -11.70 4.67 -20.46
C VAL A 335 -11.64 5.79 -19.44
N GLY A 336 -11.14 5.51 -18.25
CA GLY A 336 -10.69 6.56 -17.33
C GLY A 336 -9.31 7.05 -17.75
N VAL A 337 -9.10 8.35 -17.74
CA VAL A 337 -7.86 9.01 -18.15
C VAL A 337 -7.35 9.89 -17.02
N PHE A 338 -6.05 9.85 -16.78
CA PHE A 338 -5.36 10.72 -15.84
C PHE A 338 -4.02 11.20 -16.43
N TYR A 339 -3.94 12.48 -16.69
CA TYR A 339 -2.70 13.14 -17.13
C TYR A 339 -2.18 14.08 -16.06
N PRO A 340 -0.85 14.30 -15.99
CA PRO A 340 -0.28 15.36 -15.18
C PRO A 340 -0.88 16.71 -15.54
N ALA A 341 -1.27 17.48 -14.53
CA ALA A 341 -1.90 18.80 -14.65
C ALA A 341 -3.33 18.82 -15.26
N GLU A 342 -3.96 17.66 -15.40
CA GLU A 342 -5.37 17.55 -15.81
C GLU A 342 -6.20 16.87 -14.72
N VAL A 343 -7.48 17.25 -14.65
CA VAL A 343 -8.44 16.53 -13.81
C VAL A 343 -8.75 15.19 -14.46
N SER A 344 -8.77 14.12 -13.63
CA SER A 344 -9.17 12.80 -14.13
C SER A 344 -10.56 12.86 -14.75
N HIS A 345 -10.74 12.17 -15.85
CA HIS A 345 -12.01 12.18 -16.58
C HIS A 345 -12.26 10.83 -17.28
N ILE A 346 -13.52 10.63 -17.64
CA ILE A 346 -13.92 9.58 -18.58
C ILE A 346 -13.74 10.10 -19.99
N ALA A 347 -13.06 9.36 -20.83
CA ALA A 347 -12.90 9.63 -22.25
C ALA A 347 -13.50 8.53 -23.11
N ALA A 348 -13.99 8.92 -24.28
CA ALA A 348 -14.38 8.04 -25.37
C ALA A 348 -13.35 8.14 -26.49
N ILE A 349 -12.79 7.01 -26.92
CA ILE A 349 -11.81 6.93 -28.00
C ILE A 349 -12.49 6.30 -29.23
N ASP A 350 -12.50 7.02 -30.33
CA ASP A 350 -12.97 6.48 -31.60
C ASP A 350 -11.96 5.44 -32.11
N VAL A 351 -12.41 4.20 -32.32
CA VAL A 351 -11.54 3.07 -32.69
C VAL A 351 -10.93 3.21 -34.09
N LYS A 352 -11.58 3.94 -35.00
CA LYS A 352 -11.12 4.11 -36.38
C LYS A 352 -10.09 5.23 -36.51
N THR A 353 -10.32 6.33 -35.80
CA THR A 353 -9.54 7.56 -35.95
C THR A 353 -8.52 7.74 -34.82
N GLY A 354 -8.74 7.12 -33.67
CA GLY A 354 -7.98 7.36 -32.44
C GLY A 354 -8.30 8.70 -31.77
N ALA A 355 -9.28 9.44 -32.26
CA ALA A 355 -9.71 10.69 -31.66
C ALA A 355 -10.30 10.42 -30.28
N MET A 356 -9.88 11.24 -29.31
CA MET A 356 -10.31 11.13 -27.92
C MET A 356 -11.18 12.34 -27.55
N GLU A 357 -12.31 12.06 -26.95
CA GLU A 357 -13.32 13.02 -26.52
C GLU A 357 -13.58 12.84 -25.01
N LYS A 358 -13.56 13.94 -24.25
CA LYS A 358 -13.93 13.90 -22.83
C LYS A 358 -15.44 13.75 -22.70
N VAL A 359 -15.87 12.75 -21.92
CA VAL A 359 -17.29 12.43 -21.67
C VAL A 359 -17.76 13.00 -20.35
N ALA A 360 -16.99 12.81 -19.28
CA ALA A 360 -17.36 13.26 -17.94
C ALA A 360 -16.11 13.52 -17.08
N ASP A 361 -16.15 14.52 -16.22
CA ASP A 361 -15.14 14.79 -15.23
C ASP A 361 -15.32 13.86 -14.01
N ILE A 362 -14.19 13.44 -13.40
CA ILE A 362 -14.17 12.76 -12.12
C ILE A 362 -14.00 13.83 -11.04
N HIS A 363 -14.83 13.77 -10.00
CA HIS A 363 -14.80 14.70 -8.88
C HIS A 363 -14.33 13.99 -7.59
N GLY A 364 -13.87 14.77 -6.61
CA GLY A 364 -13.54 14.31 -5.27
C GLY A 364 -12.05 14.09 -5.02
N ALA A 365 -11.75 13.58 -3.84
CA ALA A 365 -10.37 13.41 -3.36
C ALA A 365 -9.62 12.27 -4.07
N ALA A 366 -10.31 11.26 -4.56
CA ALA A 366 -9.73 10.11 -5.24
C ALA A 366 -9.63 10.33 -6.76
N ILE A 367 -9.03 11.43 -7.16
CA ILE A 367 -8.90 11.87 -8.57
C ILE A 367 -7.84 11.08 -9.36
N PHE A 368 -7.16 10.13 -8.75
CA PHE A 368 -6.02 9.45 -9.38
C PHE A 368 -6.45 8.43 -10.43
N PHE A 369 -7.68 7.92 -10.36
CA PHE A 369 -8.17 6.87 -11.26
C PHE A 369 -9.68 6.69 -11.12
N VAL A 370 -10.28 6.10 -12.15
CA VAL A 370 -11.65 5.61 -12.11
C VAL A 370 -11.66 4.27 -11.39
N MET A 371 -12.23 4.24 -10.19
CA MET A 371 -12.14 3.09 -9.29
C MET A 371 -12.92 1.89 -9.79
N SER A 372 -14.15 2.13 -10.20
CA SER A 372 -15.05 1.08 -10.67
C SER A 372 -15.88 1.61 -11.83
N ALA A 373 -15.98 0.84 -12.87
CA ALA A 373 -16.83 1.14 -14.00
C ALA A 373 -17.44 -0.14 -14.59
N ALA A 374 -18.62 0.00 -15.17
CA ALA A 374 -19.33 -1.05 -15.89
C ALA A 374 -20.03 -0.45 -17.12
N PHE A 375 -20.15 -1.24 -18.17
CA PHE A 375 -20.79 -0.83 -19.40
C PHE A 375 -21.93 -1.79 -19.77
N ASP A 376 -23.10 -1.24 -20.04
CA ASP A 376 -24.25 -1.96 -20.56
C ASP A 376 -24.24 -1.89 -22.10
N PRO A 377 -23.86 -2.96 -22.81
CA PRO A 377 -23.74 -2.96 -24.27
C PRO A 377 -25.10 -2.87 -24.97
N ASP A 378 -26.19 -3.23 -24.29
CA ASP A 378 -27.52 -3.19 -24.89
C ASP A 378 -28.07 -1.77 -24.93
N LYS A 379 -27.86 -1.00 -23.88
CA LYS A 379 -28.33 0.39 -23.76
C LYS A 379 -27.28 1.40 -24.20
N GLY A 380 -25.99 1.05 -24.11
CA GLY A 380 -24.88 1.97 -24.33
C GLY A 380 -24.58 2.85 -23.11
N ASP A 381 -25.04 2.46 -21.93
CA ASP A 381 -24.84 3.21 -20.70
C ASP A 381 -23.52 2.83 -20.04
N LEU A 382 -22.73 3.83 -19.66
CA LEU A 382 -21.52 3.65 -18.84
C LEU A 382 -21.79 4.13 -17.42
N PHE A 383 -21.60 3.23 -16.47
CA PHE A 383 -21.67 3.49 -15.03
C PHE A 383 -20.26 3.59 -14.46
N PHE A 384 -20.01 4.57 -13.62
CA PHE A 384 -18.72 4.69 -12.94
C PHE A 384 -18.90 5.34 -11.56
N THR A 385 -18.04 4.96 -10.61
CA THR A 385 -18.05 5.55 -9.28
C THR A 385 -17.13 6.76 -9.20
N MET A 386 -17.57 7.80 -8.49
CA MET A 386 -16.76 8.96 -8.15
C MET A 386 -17.04 9.40 -6.71
N ASP A 387 -16.10 10.14 -6.15
CA ASP A 387 -16.19 10.67 -4.78
C ASP A 387 -16.81 12.07 -4.83
N ASN A 388 -17.87 12.30 -4.09
CA ASN A 388 -18.54 13.61 -4.00
C ASN A 388 -18.07 14.44 -2.79
N GLY A 389 -17.01 14.02 -2.13
CA GLY A 389 -16.44 14.68 -0.95
C GLY A 389 -17.01 14.19 0.38
N HIS A 390 -18.10 13.42 0.38
CA HIS A 390 -18.69 12.79 1.56
C HIS A 390 -18.90 11.30 1.38
N TRP A 391 -19.33 10.90 0.20
CA TRP A 391 -19.65 9.52 -0.18
C TRP A 391 -19.09 9.25 -1.57
N ARG A 392 -18.87 7.99 -1.87
CA ARG A 392 -18.59 7.59 -3.23
C ARG A 392 -19.90 7.25 -3.92
N ASP A 393 -20.21 8.01 -4.96
CA ASP A 393 -21.46 7.90 -5.72
C ASP A 393 -21.22 7.21 -7.06
N LEU A 394 -22.27 6.54 -7.52
CA LEU A 394 -22.34 5.95 -8.85
C LEU A 394 -22.87 6.97 -9.85
#